data_3c10526d57afcfca68e16ab61c4f8bd1
#
_entry.id   3c10526d57afcfca68e16ab61c4f8bd1
#
_cell.length_a   1.000
_cell.length_b   1.000
_cell.length_c   1.000
_cell.angle_alpha   90.00
_cell.angle_beta   90.00
_cell.angle_gamma   90.00
#
_symmetry.space_group_name_H-M   'P 1'
#
loop_
_entity.id
_entity.type
_entity.pdbx_description
1 polymer ?
#
loop_
_entity_poly.entity_id
_entity_poly.type
_entity_poly.pdbx_seq_one_letter_code
_entity_poly.pdbx_strand_id
1 'polypeptide(L)'
;VIANVSVQELMDLKFSRRKAEYLIDIAKRMHSQMLSKDMLLDIEDTNDIERTLIKIRGIGPWTAHYVMMRALGVQDAFPIGDVGLQNALKDILNLDKKPSKEQMLSLNEGWHEWSSYATFYIWRAPHIQN
;
A
#
# COMPACT_ATOMS: atom_id res chain seq x y z
N VAL A 1 -16.65 -11.19 12.15
CA VAL A 1 -16.73 -10.25 13.26
C VAL A 1 -16.89 -8.83 12.72
N ILE A 2 -15.90 -8.20 12.09
CA ILE A 2 -15.98 -6.79 11.63
C ILE A 2 -17.10 -6.55 10.61
N ALA A 3 -17.44 -7.51 9.76
CA ALA A 3 -18.52 -7.38 8.79
C ALA A 3 -19.92 -7.09 9.40
N ASN A 4 -20.11 -7.40 10.69
CA ASN A 4 -21.36 -7.24 11.42
C ASN A 4 -21.33 -6.08 12.44
N VAL A 5 -20.22 -5.34 12.52
CA VAL A 5 -20.07 -4.19 13.41
C VAL A 5 -20.73 -2.97 12.77
N SER A 6 -21.37 -2.12 13.56
CA SER A 6 -21.94 -0.86 13.09
C SER A 6 -20.87 0.22 12.92
N VAL A 7 -21.16 1.21 12.08
CA VAL A 7 -20.30 2.38 11.91
C VAL A 7 -20.08 3.11 13.24
N GLN A 8 -21.13 3.19 14.10
CA GLN A 8 -21.06 3.87 15.38
C GLN A 8 -20.09 3.17 16.34
N GLU A 9 -20.12 1.84 16.43
CA GLU A 9 -19.20 1.08 17.27
C GLU A 9 -17.73 1.32 16.87
N LEU A 10 -17.42 1.41 15.57
CA LEU A 10 -16.07 1.76 15.13
C LEU A 10 -15.73 3.23 15.41
N MET A 11 -16.70 4.15 15.33
CA MET A 11 -16.48 5.55 15.68
C MET A 11 -16.18 5.71 17.18
N ASP A 12 -16.81 4.93 18.04
CA ASP A 12 -16.54 4.91 19.48
C ASP A 12 -15.10 4.43 19.78
N LEU A 13 -14.52 3.61 18.89
CA LEU A 13 -13.12 3.22 18.89
C LEU A 13 -12.19 4.25 18.21
N LYS A 14 -12.66 5.49 18.01
CA LYS A 14 -11.91 6.61 17.42
C LYS A 14 -11.60 6.49 15.91
N PHE A 15 -12.28 5.62 15.19
CA PHE A 15 -12.24 5.68 13.74
C PHE A 15 -13.07 6.87 13.22
N SER A 16 -12.59 7.56 12.18
CA SER A 16 -13.46 8.49 11.47
C SER A 16 -14.59 7.73 10.77
N ARG A 17 -15.76 8.34 10.59
CA ARG A 17 -16.91 7.73 9.90
C ARG A 17 -16.49 7.09 8.56
N ARG A 18 -15.73 7.81 7.74
CA ARG A 18 -15.27 7.30 6.44
C ARG A 18 -14.39 6.05 6.56
N LYS A 19 -13.47 6.02 7.50
CA LYS A 19 -12.61 4.84 7.75
C LYS A 19 -13.43 3.66 8.25
N ALA A 20 -14.41 3.91 9.13
CA ALA A 20 -15.32 2.88 9.61
C ALA A 20 -16.14 2.26 8.48
N GLU A 21 -16.73 3.08 7.61
CA GLU A 21 -17.48 2.63 6.44
C GLU A 21 -16.63 1.78 5.50
N TYR A 22 -15.39 2.21 5.20
CA TYR A 22 -14.47 1.48 4.33
C TYR A 22 -14.06 0.13 4.94
N LEU A 23 -13.76 0.11 6.22
CA LEU A 23 -13.37 -1.11 6.93
C LEU A 23 -14.49 -2.14 6.92
N ILE A 24 -15.73 -1.71 7.16
CA ILE A 24 -16.92 -2.58 7.12
C ILE A 24 -17.17 -3.10 5.70
N ASP A 25 -17.05 -2.25 4.67
CA ASP A 25 -17.23 -2.68 3.27
C ASP A 25 -16.20 -3.74 2.87
N ILE A 26 -14.92 -3.51 3.19
CA ILE A 26 -13.87 -4.49 2.94
C ILE A 26 -14.13 -5.80 3.69
N ALA A 27 -14.52 -5.73 4.96
CA ALA A 27 -14.82 -6.91 5.77
C ALA A 27 -16.01 -7.72 5.22
N LYS A 28 -17.04 -7.05 4.70
CA LYS A 28 -18.18 -7.70 4.04
C LYS A 28 -17.77 -8.39 2.75
N ARG A 29 -16.93 -7.75 1.92
CA ARG A 29 -16.39 -8.36 0.69
C ARG A 29 -15.56 -9.60 0.99
N MET A 30 -14.72 -9.55 2.03
CA MET A 30 -13.96 -10.71 2.47
C MET A 30 -14.84 -11.82 2.99
N HIS A 31 -15.87 -11.50 3.77
CA HIS A 31 -16.81 -12.47 4.30
C HIS A 31 -17.64 -13.16 3.21
N SER A 32 -18.02 -12.43 2.17
CA SER A 32 -18.78 -12.96 1.01
C SER A 32 -17.89 -13.58 -0.07
N GLN A 33 -16.60 -13.75 0.17
CA GLN A 33 -15.63 -14.27 -0.80
C GLN A 33 -15.46 -13.43 -2.09
N MET A 34 -16.00 -12.21 -2.12
CA MET A 34 -15.79 -11.26 -3.22
C MET A 34 -14.41 -10.60 -3.18
N LEU A 35 -13.66 -10.79 -2.11
CA LEU A 35 -12.27 -10.39 -1.93
C LEU A 35 -11.57 -11.44 -1.07
N SER A 36 -10.55 -12.08 -1.59
CA SER A 36 -9.70 -13.00 -0.83
C SER A 36 -8.25 -12.86 -1.25
N LYS A 37 -7.34 -13.34 -0.40
CA LYS A 37 -5.92 -13.39 -0.73
C LYS A 37 -5.67 -14.29 -1.92
N ASP A 38 -6.29 -15.45 -1.95
CA ASP A 38 -6.10 -16.45 -3.03
C ASP A 38 -6.55 -15.88 -4.37
N MET A 39 -7.75 -15.23 -4.42
CA MET A 39 -8.23 -14.56 -5.62
C MET A 39 -7.24 -13.50 -6.16
N LEU A 40 -6.57 -12.77 -5.27
CA LEU A 40 -5.59 -11.76 -5.69
C LEU A 40 -4.27 -12.40 -6.13
N LEU A 41 -3.88 -13.52 -5.53
CA LEU A 41 -2.67 -14.27 -5.92
C LEU A 41 -2.83 -15.03 -7.25
N ASP A 42 -4.06 -15.32 -7.66
CA ASP A 42 -4.37 -15.93 -8.96
C ASP A 42 -4.24 -14.92 -10.13
N ILE A 43 -4.07 -13.63 -9.85
CA ILE A 43 -3.85 -12.59 -10.86
C ILE A 43 -2.36 -12.56 -11.21
N GLU A 44 -2.01 -12.85 -12.47
CA GLU A 44 -0.63 -12.92 -12.92
C GLU A 44 0.03 -11.53 -13.04
N ASP A 45 -0.69 -10.52 -13.53
CA ASP A 45 -0.16 -9.17 -13.75
C ASP A 45 -0.30 -8.31 -12.48
N THR A 46 0.83 -7.85 -11.97
CA THR A 46 0.92 -6.97 -10.81
C THR A 46 0.07 -5.71 -10.96
N ASN A 47 -0.01 -5.14 -12.17
CA ASN A 47 -0.84 -3.95 -12.41
C ASN A 47 -2.34 -4.28 -12.32
N ASP A 48 -2.75 -5.50 -12.65
CA ASP A 48 -4.14 -5.92 -12.54
C ASP A 48 -4.52 -6.20 -11.07
N ILE A 49 -3.58 -6.63 -10.23
CA ILE A 49 -3.77 -6.67 -8.77
C ILE A 49 -4.04 -5.26 -8.24
N GLU A 50 -3.21 -4.29 -8.61
CA GLU A 50 -3.40 -2.88 -8.21
C GLU A 50 -4.77 -2.37 -8.68
N ARG A 51 -5.09 -2.52 -9.97
CA ARG A 51 -6.39 -2.12 -10.55
C ARG A 51 -7.58 -2.75 -9.83
N THR A 52 -7.45 -4.00 -9.43
CA THR A 52 -8.51 -4.71 -8.69
C THR A 52 -8.69 -4.13 -7.29
N LEU A 53 -7.60 -3.86 -6.59
CA LEU A 53 -7.64 -3.27 -5.25
C LEU A 53 -8.19 -1.84 -5.25
N ILE A 54 -7.78 -0.98 -6.18
CA ILE A 54 -8.24 0.42 -6.23
C ILE A 54 -9.70 0.58 -6.62
N LYS A 55 -10.36 -0.43 -7.20
CA LYS A 55 -11.82 -0.44 -7.42
C LYS A 55 -12.60 -0.53 -6.12
N ILE A 56 -11.97 -0.94 -5.02
CA ILE A 56 -12.59 -1.04 -3.71
C ILE A 56 -12.59 0.35 -3.07
N ARG A 57 -13.79 0.83 -2.71
CA ARG A 57 -13.96 2.14 -2.09
C ARG A 57 -13.11 2.25 -0.81
N GLY A 58 -12.23 3.25 -0.76
CA GLY A 58 -11.33 3.49 0.37
C GLY A 58 -9.94 2.90 0.22
N ILE A 59 -9.68 2.12 -0.83
CA ILE A 59 -8.34 1.67 -1.20
C ILE A 59 -7.81 2.57 -2.32
N GLY A 60 -6.81 3.37 -2.00
CA GLY A 60 -6.05 4.15 -2.97
C GLY A 60 -4.79 3.43 -3.44
N PRO A 61 -4.05 3.99 -4.42
CA PRO A 61 -2.82 3.37 -4.95
C PRO A 61 -1.79 3.05 -3.85
N TRP A 62 -1.58 3.94 -2.89
CA TRP A 62 -0.68 3.69 -1.77
C TRP A 62 -1.10 2.47 -0.94
N THR A 63 -2.40 2.38 -0.59
CA THR A 63 -2.92 1.24 0.18
C THR A 63 -2.85 -0.05 -0.63
N ALA A 64 -3.13 0.01 -1.94
CA ALA A 64 -3.01 -1.14 -2.83
C ALA A 64 -1.58 -1.67 -2.84
N HIS A 65 -0.58 -0.83 -3.10
CA HIS A 65 0.82 -1.24 -3.06
C HIS A 65 1.24 -1.79 -1.68
N TYR A 66 0.74 -1.19 -0.59
CA TYR A 66 1.03 -1.69 0.75
C TYR A 66 0.47 -3.11 0.99
N VAL A 67 -0.75 -3.38 0.52
CA VAL A 67 -1.36 -4.72 0.54
C VAL A 67 -0.56 -5.69 -0.31
N MET A 68 -0.18 -5.29 -1.53
CA MET A 68 0.62 -6.10 -2.44
C MET A 68 1.96 -6.50 -1.81
N MET A 69 2.66 -5.56 -1.23
CA MET A 69 3.96 -5.79 -0.57
C MET A 69 3.82 -6.65 0.68
N ARG A 70 2.87 -6.33 1.57
CA ARG A 70 2.80 -6.89 2.93
C ARG A 70 1.95 -8.15 3.04
N ALA A 71 0.85 -8.22 2.30
CA ALA A 71 -0.10 -9.32 2.38
C ALA A 71 0.09 -10.36 1.28
N LEU A 72 0.44 -9.92 0.07
CA LEU A 72 0.57 -10.79 -1.09
C LEU A 72 2.03 -11.20 -1.36
N GLY A 73 3.01 -10.46 -0.87
CA GLY A 73 4.43 -10.73 -1.12
C GLY A 73 4.87 -10.40 -2.54
N VAL A 74 4.16 -9.49 -3.21
CA VAL A 74 4.52 -9.01 -4.55
C VAL A 74 5.88 -8.32 -4.49
N GLN A 75 6.81 -8.70 -5.37
CA GLN A 75 8.20 -8.25 -5.32
C GLN A 75 8.43 -6.89 -5.98
N ASP A 76 7.69 -6.58 -7.02
CA ASP A 76 7.84 -5.39 -7.88
C ASP A 76 6.87 -4.26 -7.57
N ALA A 77 6.10 -4.33 -6.48
CA ALA A 77 5.22 -3.24 -6.06
C ALA A 77 6.03 -2.03 -5.57
N PHE A 78 5.76 -0.85 -6.16
CA PHE A 78 6.48 0.39 -5.85
C PHE A 78 5.51 1.51 -5.45
N PRO A 79 5.38 1.83 -4.15
CA PRO A 79 4.44 2.83 -3.65
C PRO A 79 4.94 4.26 -3.90
N ILE A 80 5.02 4.67 -5.16
CA ILE A 80 5.61 5.94 -5.62
C ILE A 80 4.98 7.17 -4.95
N GLY A 81 3.71 7.09 -4.52
CA GLY A 81 3.00 8.14 -3.79
C GLY A 81 3.28 8.16 -2.28
N ASP A 82 4.13 7.26 -1.77
CA ASP A 82 4.41 7.18 -0.34
C ASP A 82 5.33 8.31 0.12
N VAL A 83 4.82 9.12 1.05
CA VAL A 83 5.56 10.27 1.59
C VAL A 83 6.78 9.85 2.41
N GLY A 84 6.69 8.72 3.12
CA GLY A 84 7.80 8.15 3.88
C GLY A 84 8.94 7.73 2.96
N LEU A 85 8.62 7.03 1.87
CA LEU A 85 9.58 6.63 0.85
C LEU A 85 10.26 7.84 0.18
N GLN A 86 9.47 8.86 -0.18
CA GLN A 86 9.99 10.09 -0.77
C GLN A 86 10.93 10.84 0.18
N ASN A 87 10.58 10.92 1.47
CA ASN A 87 11.44 11.56 2.47
C ASN A 87 12.73 10.75 2.68
N ALA A 88 12.64 9.44 2.83
CA ALA A 88 13.80 8.59 3.01
C ALA A 88 14.76 8.67 1.80
N LEU A 89 14.24 8.65 0.58
CA LEU A 89 15.05 8.84 -0.63
C LEU A 89 15.69 10.23 -0.69
N LYS A 90 14.96 11.29 -0.30
CA LYS A 90 15.53 12.62 -0.19
C LYS A 90 16.75 12.64 0.71
N ASP A 91 16.65 12.02 1.88
CA ASP A 91 17.71 12.03 2.89
C ASP A 91 18.90 11.14 2.47
N ILE A 92 18.64 9.94 1.95
CA ILE A 92 19.69 9.01 1.48
C ILE A 92 20.49 9.60 0.33
N LEU A 93 19.81 10.29 -0.60
CA LEU A 93 20.44 10.86 -1.80
C LEU A 93 20.90 12.31 -1.60
N ASN A 94 20.79 12.87 -0.40
CA ASN A 94 21.10 14.25 -0.06
C ASN A 94 20.49 15.28 -1.04
N LEU A 95 19.19 15.11 -1.35
CA LEU A 95 18.47 16.02 -2.23
C LEU A 95 17.92 17.21 -1.44
N ASP A 96 17.88 18.39 -2.08
CA ASP A 96 17.27 19.60 -1.47
C ASP A 96 15.76 19.45 -1.25
N LYS A 97 15.09 18.70 -2.11
CA LYS A 97 13.64 18.45 -2.10
C LYS A 97 13.32 16.98 -2.39
N LYS A 98 12.09 16.57 -2.08
CA LYS A 98 11.60 15.25 -2.42
C LYS A 98 11.75 14.96 -3.92
N PRO A 99 12.15 13.73 -4.28
CA PRO A 99 12.25 13.35 -5.69
C PRO A 99 10.88 13.44 -6.38
N SER A 100 10.88 13.89 -7.64
CA SER A 100 9.69 13.87 -8.48
C SER A 100 9.29 12.44 -8.83
N LYS A 101 8.07 12.27 -9.37
CA LYS A 101 7.60 10.95 -9.82
C LYS A 101 8.55 10.35 -10.86
N GLU A 102 9.00 11.16 -11.81
CA GLU A 102 9.93 10.74 -12.87
C GLU A 102 11.28 10.30 -12.29
N GLN A 103 11.81 11.06 -11.33
CA GLN A 103 13.04 10.68 -10.62
C GLN A 103 12.87 9.38 -9.84
N MET A 104 11.74 9.17 -9.17
CA MET A 104 11.47 7.92 -8.46
C MET A 104 11.37 6.73 -9.42
N LEU A 105 10.72 6.89 -10.57
CA LEU A 105 10.64 5.85 -11.60
C LEU A 105 12.04 5.51 -12.15
N SER A 106 12.84 6.51 -12.48
CA SER A 106 14.20 6.30 -12.97
C SER A 106 15.09 5.61 -11.93
N LEU A 107 14.96 5.97 -10.65
CA LEU A 107 15.65 5.25 -9.57
C LEU A 107 15.23 3.78 -9.49
N ASN A 108 13.94 3.52 -9.68
CA ASN A 108 13.38 2.17 -9.61
C ASN A 108 13.81 1.27 -10.76
N GLU A 109 14.20 1.80 -11.92
CA GLU A 109 14.66 1.01 -13.07
C GLU A 109 15.80 0.05 -12.70
N GLY A 110 16.69 0.45 -11.80
CA GLY A 110 17.82 -0.36 -11.36
C GLY A 110 17.48 -1.53 -10.45
N TRP A 111 16.28 -1.55 -9.89
CA TRP A 111 15.82 -2.61 -8.97
C TRP A 111 14.33 -2.96 -9.14
N HIS A 112 13.75 -2.69 -10.30
CA HIS A 112 12.29 -2.80 -10.49
C HIS A 112 11.71 -4.17 -10.11
N GLU A 113 12.42 -5.27 -10.35
CA GLU A 113 12.00 -6.61 -9.95
C GLU A 113 11.97 -6.81 -8.42
N TRP A 114 12.64 -5.93 -7.66
CA TRP A 114 12.82 -5.99 -6.21
C TRP A 114 12.28 -4.75 -5.51
N SER A 115 11.40 -4.00 -6.15
CA SER A 115 10.90 -2.70 -5.68
C SER A 115 10.32 -2.75 -4.27
N SER A 116 9.62 -3.81 -3.91
CA SER A 116 9.07 -4.01 -2.57
C SER A 116 10.16 -4.14 -1.52
N TYR A 117 11.20 -4.93 -1.80
CA TYR A 117 12.34 -5.09 -0.89
C TYR A 117 13.14 -3.79 -0.77
N ALA A 118 13.43 -3.14 -1.89
CA ALA A 118 14.10 -1.84 -1.90
C ALA A 118 13.31 -0.82 -1.04
N THR A 119 11.98 -0.77 -1.19
CA THR A 119 11.10 0.09 -0.39
C THR A 119 11.24 -0.19 1.11
N PHE A 120 11.23 -1.47 1.54
CA PHE A 120 11.40 -1.82 2.95
C PHE A 120 12.76 -1.40 3.51
N TYR A 121 13.83 -1.56 2.76
CA TYR A 121 15.17 -1.11 3.17
C TYR A 121 15.25 0.41 3.24
N ILE A 122 14.72 1.12 2.24
CA ILE A 122 14.70 2.57 2.21
C ILE A 122 13.91 3.16 3.38
N TRP A 123 12.75 2.60 3.72
CA TRP A 123 11.98 3.04 4.90
C TRP A 123 12.74 2.89 6.22
N ARG A 124 13.64 1.92 6.32
CA ARG A 124 14.43 1.64 7.53
C ARG A 124 15.73 2.42 7.59
N ALA A 125 16.27 2.86 6.46
CA ALA A 125 17.57 3.52 6.40
C ALA A 125 17.71 4.75 7.33
N PRO A 126 16.73 5.66 7.45
CA PRO A 126 16.82 6.79 8.38
C PRO A 126 16.93 6.39 9.86
N HIS A 127 16.52 5.17 10.22
CA HIS A 127 16.56 4.67 11.60
C HIS A 127 17.86 3.92 11.92
N ILE A 128 18.72 3.70 10.95
CA ILE A 128 19.99 2.97 11.12
C ILE A 128 21.15 3.94 11.40
N GLN A 129 20.96 5.24 11.13
CA GLN A 129 21.99 6.28 11.27
C GLN A 129 22.04 6.94 12.66
N ASN A 130 21.27 6.43 13.65
CA ASN A 130 21.25 6.91 15.03
C ASN A 130 21.87 5.88 15.98
#